data_a6c69fd6209a8d1d86de4c40dc293193
#
_entry.id   a6c69fd6209a8d1d86de4c40dc293193
#
_cell.length_a   1.000
_cell.length_b   1.000
_cell.length_c   1.000
_cell.angle_alpha   90.00
_cell.angle_beta   90.00
_cell.angle_gamma   90.00
#
_symmetry.space_group_name_H-M   'P 1'
#
loop_
_entity.id
_entity.type
_entity.pdbx_description
1 polymer ?
#
loop_
_entity_poly.entity_id
_entity_poly.type
_entity_poly.pdbx_seq_one_letter_code
_entity_poly.pdbx_strand_id
1 'polypeptide(L)'
;GYNQYGELGTGDTEERKIFTQVKGPNGEGILENIVQITTGYYTGYALTTNGEVYGWGSNRYGELGQGSKSDDPVLYPTKMKKVSNIIQISSGAEYIVMLDAEGKVWGTGYNGNGQLGIGNTTLQTLPQQMTSISGIKEISAKSNNTYMLTEGGYVEGVGYNYYSQLGDGSSTDRTTAVYTKNTSNKYVSDAKHISAGENSVFISRKKDSEGNPQGMYVIGRNDYGQLFTGNTTRAYYATEVEKEKDILTMALTEGQTGL
;
A
#
# COMPACT_ATOMS: atom_id res chain seq x y z
N GLY A 1 -15.75 -14.52 7.44
CA GLY A 1 -14.78 -14.42 6.34
C GLY A 1 -14.05 -15.73 6.10
N TYR A 2 -13.34 -15.81 5.00
CA TYR A 2 -12.45 -16.89 4.64
C TYR A 2 -11.27 -16.96 5.63
N ASN A 3 -10.75 -18.14 5.94
CA ASN A 3 -9.72 -18.33 6.96
C ASN A 3 -8.77 -19.52 6.67
N GLN A 4 -8.69 -19.97 5.43
CA GLN A 4 -7.91 -21.16 5.10
C GLN A 4 -6.40 -21.02 5.44
N TYR A 5 -5.90 -19.80 5.45
CA TYR A 5 -4.51 -19.48 5.81
C TYR A 5 -4.37 -18.89 7.22
N GLY A 6 -5.42 -18.94 8.06
CA GLY A 6 -5.39 -18.34 9.39
C GLY A 6 -5.49 -16.80 9.37
N GLU A 7 -5.91 -16.21 8.25
CA GLU A 7 -5.92 -14.75 8.03
C GLU A 7 -6.87 -14.00 8.97
N LEU A 8 -7.77 -14.69 9.68
CA LEU A 8 -8.61 -14.09 10.72
C LEU A 8 -7.92 -14.00 12.10
N GLY A 9 -6.75 -14.65 12.29
CA GLY A 9 -6.01 -14.58 13.55
C GLY A 9 -6.75 -15.18 14.75
N THR A 10 -7.61 -16.16 14.53
CA THR A 10 -8.46 -16.79 15.56
C THR A 10 -7.85 -18.05 16.16
N GLY A 11 -6.66 -18.44 15.71
CA GLY A 11 -5.93 -19.61 16.20
C GLY A 11 -6.31 -20.92 15.52
N ASP A 12 -7.05 -20.85 14.43
CA ASP A 12 -7.45 -21.99 13.60
C ASP A 12 -7.58 -21.55 12.12
N THR A 13 -8.06 -22.44 11.26
CA THR A 13 -8.29 -22.18 9.83
C THR A 13 -9.79 -22.26 9.46
N GLU A 14 -10.67 -22.15 10.44
CA GLU A 14 -12.11 -22.24 10.25
C GLU A 14 -12.70 -20.90 9.78
N GLU A 15 -13.57 -20.95 8.76
CA GLU A 15 -14.30 -19.76 8.30
C GLU A 15 -15.21 -19.19 9.39
N ARG A 16 -15.38 -17.87 9.39
CA ARG A 16 -16.28 -17.17 10.32
C ARG A 16 -17.38 -16.43 9.56
N LYS A 17 -18.64 -16.64 10.02
CA LYS A 17 -19.83 -15.94 9.51
C LYS A 17 -20.27 -14.78 10.40
N ILE A 18 -19.63 -14.65 11.55
CA ILE A 18 -19.84 -13.56 12.54
C ILE A 18 -18.49 -12.92 12.87
N PHE A 19 -18.52 -11.72 13.39
CA PHE A 19 -17.31 -11.07 13.92
C PHE A 19 -16.73 -11.91 15.06
N THR A 20 -15.46 -12.21 14.95
CA THR A 20 -14.72 -13.01 15.93
C THR A 20 -13.48 -12.23 16.34
N GLN A 21 -13.21 -12.20 17.63
CA GLN A 21 -12.05 -11.48 18.18
C GLN A 21 -10.74 -12.11 17.72
N VAL A 22 -9.81 -11.29 17.24
CA VAL A 22 -8.43 -11.68 16.96
C VAL A 22 -7.76 -11.99 18.29
N LYS A 23 -7.09 -13.14 18.37
CA LYS A 23 -6.34 -13.53 19.57
C LYS A 23 -5.07 -12.71 19.72
N GLY A 24 -4.54 -12.67 20.93
CA GLY A 24 -3.25 -12.06 21.22
C GLY A 24 -2.08 -12.91 20.70
N PRO A 25 -0.84 -12.42 20.80
CA PRO A 25 0.37 -13.15 20.44
C PRO A 25 0.42 -14.51 21.14
N ASN A 26 0.86 -15.54 20.40
CA ASN A 26 0.90 -16.94 20.88
C ASN A 26 -0.46 -17.52 21.29
N GLY A 27 -1.57 -16.87 20.94
CA GLY A 27 -2.92 -17.32 21.28
C GLY A 27 -3.41 -16.93 22.68
N GLU A 28 -2.63 -16.15 23.41
CA GLU A 28 -2.97 -15.68 24.76
C GLU A 28 -3.70 -14.33 24.70
N GLY A 29 -4.85 -14.24 25.37
CA GLY A 29 -5.64 -13.02 25.42
C GLY A 29 -6.15 -12.55 24.06
N ILE A 30 -6.21 -11.24 23.88
CA ILE A 30 -6.63 -10.55 22.64
C ILE A 30 -5.56 -9.58 22.19
N LEU A 31 -5.57 -9.24 20.90
CA LEU A 31 -4.70 -8.21 20.35
C LEU A 31 -5.27 -6.83 20.71
N GLU A 32 -4.48 -6.01 21.42
CA GLU A 32 -4.91 -4.73 21.99
C GLU A 32 -4.09 -3.54 21.50
N ASN A 33 -4.57 -2.33 21.81
CA ASN A 33 -3.91 -1.06 21.50
C ASN A 33 -3.66 -0.83 20.01
N ILE A 34 -4.58 -1.29 19.16
CA ILE A 34 -4.46 -1.20 17.71
C ILE A 34 -4.95 0.16 17.23
N VAL A 35 -4.13 0.82 16.39
CA VAL A 35 -4.43 2.11 15.75
C VAL A 35 -4.66 2.00 14.25
N GLN A 36 -4.13 0.95 13.61
CA GLN A 36 -4.34 0.72 12.18
C GLN A 36 -4.33 -0.78 11.88
N ILE A 37 -5.14 -1.19 10.91
CA ILE A 37 -5.13 -2.53 10.33
C ILE A 37 -5.00 -2.45 8.81
N THR A 38 -4.39 -3.45 8.19
CA THR A 38 -4.37 -3.65 6.74
C THR A 38 -4.37 -5.15 6.42
N THR A 39 -4.77 -5.51 5.21
CA THR A 39 -4.87 -6.92 4.80
C THR A 39 -4.24 -7.13 3.43
N GLY A 40 -3.40 -8.15 3.31
CA GLY A 40 -3.01 -8.72 2.01
C GLY A 40 -4.05 -9.72 1.50
N TYR A 41 -3.68 -10.59 0.54
CA TYR A 41 -4.61 -11.61 0.04
C TYR A 41 -4.99 -12.64 1.09
N TYR A 42 -4.02 -13.09 1.88
CA TYR A 42 -4.19 -14.15 2.87
C TYR A 42 -3.51 -13.79 4.20
N THR A 43 -3.37 -12.51 4.48
CA THR A 43 -2.67 -11.98 5.66
C THR A 43 -3.46 -10.88 6.33
N GLY A 44 -3.39 -10.83 7.65
CA GLY A 44 -3.83 -9.70 8.45
C GLY A 44 -2.62 -9.01 9.10
N TYR A 45 -2.69 -7.70 9.22
CA TYR A 45 -1.68 -6.88 9.90
C TYR A 45 -2.32 -5.87 10.82
N ALA A 46 -1.66 -5.60 11.93
CA ALA A 46 -2.07 -4.59 12.90
C ALA A 46 -0.87 -3.77 13.36
N LEU A 47 -1.07 -2.46 13.45
CA LEU A 47 -0.14 -1.50 14.03
C LEU A 47 -0.65 -1.09 15.40
N THR A 48 0.20 -1.15 16.41
CA THR A 48 -0.11 -0.73 17.76
C THR A 48 0.21 0.75 18.01
N THR A 49 -0.35 1.31 19.09
CA THR A 49 -0.03 2.67 19.57
C THR A 49 1.46 2.90 19.85
N ASN A 50 2.20 1.81 20.13
CA ASN A 50 3.65 1.87 20.41
C ASN A 50 4.52 1.74 19.15
N GLY A 51 3.91 1.72 17.95
CA GLY A 51 4.64 1.59 16.69
C GLY A 51 5.16 0.17 16.41
N GLU A 52 4.57 -0.84 17.03
CA GLU A 52 4.85 -2.25 16.77
C GLU A 52 3.89 -2.78 15.71
N VAL A 53 4.40 -3.62 14.80
CA VAL A 53 3.60 -4.26 13.76
C VAL A 53 3.48 -5.75 14.04
N TYR A 54 2.26 -6.24 13.99
CA TYR A 54 1.94 -7.67 14.08
C TYR A 54 1.36 -8.14 12.75
N GLY A 55 1.72 -9.37 12.36
CA GLY A 55 1.20 -10.03 11.16
C GLY A 55 0.81 -11.48 11.45
N TRP A 56 -0.16 -11.99 10.71
CA TRP A 56 -0.64 -13.36 10.77
C TRP A 56 -1.23 -13.81 9.43
N GLY A 57 -1.48 -15.09 9.26
CA GLY A 57 -1.96 -15.68 8.02
C GLY A 57 -0.85 -16.36 7.22
N SER A 58 -0.83 -16.18 5.90
CA SER A 58 0.20 -16.68 5.01
C SER A 58 1.58 -16.10 5.31
N ASN A 59 2.64 -16.91 5.12
CA ASN A 59 4.03 -16.47 5.15
C ASN A 59 4.86 -17.07 4.01
N ARG A 60 4.23 -17.37 2.90
CA ARG A 60 4.86 -18.05 1.74
C ARG A 60 5.99 -17.24 1.12
N TYR A 61 5.89 -15.93 1.19
CA TYR A 61 6.88 -14.99 0.65
C TYR A 61 7.69 -14.27 1.74
N GLY A 62 7.51 -14.65 3.01
CA GLY A 62 8.17 -14.00 4.14
C GLY A 62 7.52 -12.66 4.52
N GLU A 63 6.27 -12.46 4.10
CA GLU A 63 5.51 -11.23 4.26
C GLU A 63 5.23 -10.88 5.73
N LEU A 64 5.39 -11.82 6.65
CA LEU A 64 5.28 -11.57 8.09
C LEU A 64 6.58 -11.06 8.74
N GLY A 65 7.67 -10.92 7.98
CA GLY A 65 8.92 -10.30 8.44
C GLY A 65 9.64 -11.04 9.55
N GLN A 66 9.56 -12.38 9.60
CA GLN A 66 10.11 -13.21 10.67
C GLN A 66 11.54 -13.73 10.39
N GLY A 67 12.08 -13.50 9.19
CA GLY A 67 13.39 -14.00 8.74
C GLY A 67 13.32 -15.37 8.09
N SER A 68 12.12 -15.91 7.93
CA SER A 68 11.85 -17.17 7.23
C SER A 68 10.57 -17.06 6.44
N LYS A 69 10.35 -17.98 5.52
CA LYS A 69 9.09 -18.22 4.86
C LYS A 69 8.58 -19.61 5.19
N SER A 70 7.27 -19.83 5.13
CA SER A 70 6.62 -21.11 5.40
C SER A 70 5.35 -21.25 4.57
N ASP A 71 5.04 -22.46 4.13
CA ASP A 71 3.74 -22.82 3.56
C ASP A 71 2.69 -23.06 4.65
N ASP A 72 3.12 -23.35 5.88
CA ASP A 72 2.23 -23.47 7.02
C ASP A 72 1.73 -22.10 7.47
N PRO A 73 0.43 -21.93 7.72
CA PRO A 73 -0.15 -20.67 8.14
C PRO A 73 0.28 -20.27 9.57
N VAL A 74 0.41 -18.97 9.79
CA VAL A 74 0.65 -18.38 11.12
C VAL A 74 -0.70 -17.97 11.71
N LEU A 75 -1.19 -18.76 12.66
CA LEU A 75 -2.57 -18.68 13.18
C LEU A 75 -2.80 -17.55 14.19
N TYR A 76 -1.71 -16.96 14.72
CA TYR A 76 -1.74 -15.92 15.74
C TYR A 76 -0.91 -14.72 15.35
N PRO A 77 -1.29 -13.50 15.78
CA PRO A 77 -0.49 -12.31 15.60
C PRO A 77 0.95 -12.52 16.08
N THR A 78 1.90 -12.31 15.18
CA THR A 78 3.33 -12.44 15.45
C THR A 78 4.01 -11.11 15.20
N LYS A 79 4.78 -10.61 16.17
CA LYS A 79 5.46 -9.33 16.08
C LYS A 79 6.52 -9.36 14.98
N MET A 80 6.47 -8.39 14.06
CA MET A 80 7.45 -8.23 13.00
C MET A 80 8.81 -7.84 13.57
N LYS A 81 9.89 -8.39 12.99
CA LYS A 81 11.27 -8.14 13.42
C LYS A 81 11.86 -6.92 12.70
N LYS A 82 12.91 -6.33 13.26
CA LYS A 82 13.73 -5.26 12.68
C LYS A 82 13.04 -3.94 12.36
N VAL A 83 11.81 -3.72 12.80
CA VAL A 83 11.12 -2.43 12.68
C VAL A 83 10.60 -1.96 14.02
N SER A 84 10.57 -0.66 14.20
CA SER A 84 10.06 0.03 15.38
C SER A 84 9.61 1.44 15.01
N ASN A 85 8.87 2.09 15.89
CA ASN A 85 8.37 3.45 15.69
C ASN A 85 7.57 3.61 14.39
N ILE A 86 6.88 2.55 13.97
CA ILE A 86 6.04 2.60 12.78
C ILE A 86 4.80 3.45 13.06
N ILE A 87 4.46 4.33 12.11
CA ILE A 87 3.34 5.25 12.21
C ILE A 87 2.24 4.97 11.17
N GLN A 88 2.58 4.19 10.12
CA GLN A 88 1.62 3.77 9.11
C GLN A 88 2.02 2.43 8.52
N ILE A 89 1.02 1.60 8.21
CA ILE A 89 1.18 0.34 7.48
C ILE A 89 0.27 0.31 6.25
N SER A 90 0.74 -0.32 5.17
CA SER A 90 -0.07 -0.57 3.97
C SER A 90 0.39 -1.86 3.31
N SER A 91 -0.53 -2.74 2.91
CA SER A 91 -0.19 -4.01 2.30
C SER A 91 -0.65 -4.11 0.85
N GLY A 92 0.20 -4.70 0.02
CA GLY A 92 -0.20 -5.21 -1.29
C GLY A 92 -0.74 -6.64 -1.18
N ALA A 93 -0.57 -7.41 -2.26
CA ALA A 93 -1.08 -8.78 -2.32
C ALA A 93 -0.37 -9.71 -1.31
N GLU A 94 0.94 -9.80 -1.40
CA GLU A 94 1.79 -10.75 -0.67
C GLU A 94 3.03 -10.06 -0.09
N TYR A 95 2.88 -8.79 0.26
CA TYR A 95 3.92 -7.97 0.89
C TYR A 95 3.27 -6.85 1.72
N ILE A 96 4.06 -6.27 2.59
CA ILE A 96 3.68 -5.10 3.39
C ILE A 96 4.77 -4.03 3.30
N VAL A 97 4.35 -2.78 3.33
CA VAL A 97 5.22 -1.62 3.53
C VAL A 97 4.81 -0.87 4.80
N MET A 98 5.78 -0.27 5.44
CA MET A 98 5.66 0.39 6.73
C MET A 98 6.41 1.70 6.69
N LEU A 99 5.80 2.75 7.19
CA LEU A 99 6.40 4.08 7.34
C LEU A 99 6.76 4.30 8.81
N ASP A 100 8.01 4.66 9.08
CA ASP A 100 8.43 5.02 10.44
C ASP A 100 8.32 6.54 10.70
N ALA A 101 8.46 6.91 11.96
CA ALA A 101 8.36 8.30 12.41
C ALA A 101 9.46 9.23 11.85
N GLU A 102 10.52 8.67 11.25
CA GLU A 102 11.60 9.41 10.61
C GLU A 102 11.34 9.65 9.10
N GLY A 103 10.21 9.17 8.58
CA GLY A 103 9.86 9.26 7.16
C GLY A 103 10.59 8.24 6.28
N LYS A 104 11.09 7.15 6.87
CA LYS A 104 11.68 6.02 6.15
C LYS A 104 10.62 4.97 5.87
N VAL A 105 10.70 4.33 4.71
CA VAL A 105 9.80 3.25 4.32
C VAL A 105 10.54 1.91 4.36
N TRP A 106 9.91 0.93 4.96
CA TRP A 106 10.39 -0.44 5.10
C TRP A 106 9.44 -1.40 4.40
N GLY A 107 9.95 -2.49 3.85
CA GLY A 107 9.10 -3.49 3.21
C GLY A 107 9.61 -4.91 3.39
N THR A 108 8.69 -5.89 3.37
CA THR A 108 8.98 -7.33 3.43
C THR A 108 7.93 -8.12 2.66
N GLY A 109 8.28 -9.30 2.18
CA GLY A 109 7.42 -10.19 1.40
C GLY A 109 7.82 -10.29 -0.06
N TYR A 110 6.85 -10.55 -0.93
CA TYR A 110 7.02 -10.69 -2.37
C TYR A 110 7.56 -9.42 -3.02
N ASN A 111 8.50 -9.58 -3.94
CA ASN A 111 9.19 -8.47 -4.63
C ASN A 111 9.42 -8.74 -6.12
N GLY A 112 8.68 -9.65 -6.72
CA GLY A 112 8.92 -10.07 -8.11
C GLY A 112 8.79 -8.95 -9.16
N ASN A 113 8.05 -7.88 -8.86
CA ASN A 113 7.93 -6.69 -9.70
C ASN A 113 8.75 -5.49 -9.17
N GLY A 114 9.53 -5.67 -8.10
CA GLY A 114 10.32 -4.61 -7.48
C GLY A 114 9.53 -3.72 -6.51
N GLN A 115 8.34 -4.13 -6.07
CA GLN A 115 7.42 -3.34 -5.25
C GLN A 115 7.94 -2.94 -3.87
N LEU A 116 9.03 -3.57 -3.39
CA LEU A 116 9.72 -3.16 -2.18
C LEU A 116 10.71 -2.00 -2.37
N GLY A 117 10.96 -1.56 -3.61
CA GLY A 117 11.78 -0.38 -3.90
C GLY A 117 13.24 -0.46 -3.48
N ILE A 118 13.80 -1.65 -3.36
CA ILE A 118 15.17 -1.90 -2.85
C ILE A 118 16.21 -2.15 -3.95
N GLY A 119 15.88 -1.82 -5.22
CA GLY A 119 16.79 -1.92 -6.36
C GLY A 119 16.91 -3.32 -6.98
N ASN A 120 16.11 -4.28 -6.53
CA ASN A 120 16.10 -5.65 -7.07
C ASN A 120 14.69 -6.25 -7.01
N THR A 121 14.54 -7.51 -7.44
CA THR A 121 13.27 -8.25 -7.45
C THR A 121 13.30 -9.46 -6.50
N THR A 122 14.24 -9.52 -5.57
CA THR A 122 14.36 -10.62 -4.62
C THR A 122 13.38 -10.42 -3.47
N LEU A 123 12.59 -11.45 -3.16
CA LEU A 123 11.69 -11.43 -1.99
C LEU A 123 12.48 -11.22 -0.70
N GLN A 124 11.87 -10.59 0.28
CA GLN A 124 12.49 -10.30 1.56
C GLN A 124 11.70 -10.96 2.70
N THR A 125 12.39 -11.74 3.53
CA THR A 125 11.81 -12.38 4.72
C THR A 125 11.96 -11.55 5.99
N LEU A 126 12.74 -10.48 5.92
CA LEU A 126 12.90 -9.46 6.97
C LEU A 126 12.70 -8.08 6.33
N PRO A 127 12.11 -7.13 7.04
CA PRO A 127 11.97 -5.77 6.55
C PRO A 127 13.30 -5.19 6.07
N GLN A 128 13.27 -4.62 4.86
CA GLN A 128 14.36 -3.88 4.25
C GLN A 128 13.93 -2.44 4.03
N GLN A 129 14.82 -1.50 4.29
CA GLN A 129 14.57 -0.09 4.04
C GLN A 129 14.67 0.23 2.55
N MET A 130 13.74 1.00 2.03
CA MET A 130 13.87 1.68 0.73
C MET A 130 14.92 2.78 0.86
N THR A 131 16.02 2.69 0.11
CA THR A 131 17.16 3.59 0.29
C THR A 131 17.17 4.81 -0.64
N SER A 132 16.33 4.79 -1.69
CA SER A 132 16.30 5.84 -2.71
C SER A 132 15.31 6.97 -2.43
N ILE A 133 14.64 6.96 -1.27
CA ILE A 133 13.58 7.89 -0.89
C ILE A 133 13.82 8.46 0.51
N SER A 134 13.28 9.64 0.77
CA SER A 134 13.31 10.28 2.10
C SER A 134 12.16 11.27 2.28
N GLY A 135 11.86 11.61 3.53
CA GLY A 135 10.82 12.59 3.86
C GLY A 135 9.43 12.15 3.40
N ILE A 136 9.12 10.85 3.54
CA ILE A 136 7.80 10.31 3.24
C ILE A 136 6.86 10.58 4.41
N LYS A 137 5.63 11.01 4.10
CA LYS A 137 4.58 11.29 5.10
C LYS A 137 3.36 10.38 4.95
N GLU A 138 3.21 9.70 3.82
CA GLU A 138 2.09 8.79 3.55
C GLU A 138 2.53 7.69 2.60
N ILE A 139 2.07 6.48 2.84
CA ILE A 139 2.26 5.31 1.97
C ILE A 139 0.93 4.69 1.57
N SER A 140 0.86 4.14 0.37
CA SER A 140 -0.30 3.38 -0.09
C SER A 140 0.18 2.24 -0.99
N ALA A 141 -0.16 1.01 -0.62
CA ALA A 141 0.19 -0.20 -1.37
C ALA A 141 -1.04 -0.99 -1.75
N LYS A 142 -1.05 -1.54 -2.95
CA LYS A 142 -2.09 -2.47 -3.41
C LYS A 142 -1.53 -3.35 -4.51
N SER A 143 -1.99 -4.60 -4.59
CA SER A 143 -1.52 -5.59 -5.56
C SER A 143 0.02 -5.68 -5.55
N ASN A 144 0.71 -5.26 -6.60
CA ASN A 144 2.17 -5.27 -6.72
C ASN A 144 2.75 -3.84 -6.87
N ASN A 145 2.10 -2.83 -6.29
CA ASN A 145 2.50 -1.43 -6.37
C ASN A 145 2.59 -0.78 -5.01
N THR A 146 3.62 0.02 -4.81
CA THR A 146 3.80 0.90 -3.65
C THR A 146 3.92 2.33 -4.12
N TYR A 147 3.13 3.21 -3.49
CA TYR A 147 3.18 4.66 -3.69
C TYR A 147 3.55 5.34 -2.39
N MET A 148 4.31 6.41 -2.51
CA MET A 148 4.79 7.23 -1.42
C MET A 148 4.49 8.69 -1.71
N LEU A 149 4.01 9.40 -0.70
CA LEU A 149 3.79 10.85 -0.75
C LEU A 149 4.83 11.53 0.14
N THR A 150 5.60 12.42 -0.44
CA THR A 150 6.60 13.18 0.30
C THR A 150 5.99 14.35 1.07
N GLU A 151 6.70 14.88 2.06
CA GLU A 151 6.34 16.12 2.76
C GLU A 151 6.15 17.30 1.78
N GLY A 152 6.96 17.36 0.72
CA GLY A 152 6.87 18.37 -0.34
C GLY A 152 5.63 18.25 -1.22
N GLY A 153 4.88 17.15 -1.14
CA GLY A 153 3.70 16.89 -1.98
C GLY A 153 4.02 16.20 -3.30
N TYR A 154 5.22 15.66 -3.45
CA TYR A 154 5.57 14.80 -4.59
C TYR A 154 5.06 13.40 -4.37
N VAL A 155 4.68 12.74 -5.47
CA VAL A 155 4.28 11.33 -5.46
C VAL A 155 5.35 10.51 -6.16
N GLU A 156 5.79 9.45 -5.48
CA GLU A 156 6.71 8.46 -6.02
C GLU A 156 6.04 7.10 -6.04
N GLY A 157 6.35 6.29 -7.06
CA GLY A 157 5.79 4.95 -7.22
C GLY A 157 6.86 3.93 -7.58
N VAL A 158 6.62 2.67 -7.20
CA VAL A 158 7.51 1.54 -7.49
C VAL A 158 6.71 0.24 -7.63
N GLY A 159 7.24 -0.72 -8.35
CA GLY A 159 6.62 -2.03 -8.59
C GLY A 159 6.13 -2.19 -10.02
N TYR A 160 5.01 -2.91 -10.16
CA TYR A 160 4.40 -3.27 -11.42
C TYR A 160 3.91 -2.05 -12.22
N ASN A 161 4.19 -2.01 -13.53
CA ASN A 161 3.89 -0.84 -14.35
C ASN A 161 3.32 -1.15 -15.74
N TYR A 162 2.86 -2.36 -15.98
CA TYR A 162 2.32 -2.75 -17.30
C TYR A 162 1.17 -1.84 -17.77
N TYR A 163 0.33 -1.36 -16.86
CA TYR A 163 -0.76 -0.42 -17.13
C TYR A 163 -0.35 1.05 -16.97
N SER A 164 0.95 1.34 -16.87
CA SER A 164 1.51 2.68 -16.66
C SER A 164 1.03 3.36 -15.36
N GLN A 165 0.66 2.56 -14.38
CA GLN A 165 0.09 3.01 -13.12
C GLN A 165 1.07 3.82 -12.25
N LEU A 166 2.38 3.75 -12.51
CA LEU A 166 3.37 4.61 -11.82
C LEU A 166 3.38 6.05 -12.36
N GLY A 167 2.78 6.29 -13.53
CA GLY A 167 2.67 7.63 -14.10
C GLY A 167 4.01 8.27 -14.49
N ASP A 168 5.05 7.48 -14.71
CA ASP A 168 6.38 7.96 -15.11
C ASP A 168 6.55 8.16 -16.62
N GLY A 169 5.50 7.86 -17.41
CA GLY A 169 5.48 7.90 -18.86
C GLY A 169 5.95 6.60 -19.51
N SER A 170 6.14 5.54 -18.75
CA SER A 170 6.52 4.21 -19.23
C SER A 170 5.51 3.13 -18.86
N SER A 171 5.73 1.91 -19.34
CA SER A 171 5.02 0.70 -18.90
C SER A 171 6.01 -0.38 -18.40
N THR A 172 7.16 0.05 -17.90
CA THR A 172 8.21 -0.84 -17.39
C THR A 172 8.18 -0.85 -15.86
N ASP A 173 8.20 -2.04 -15.27
CA ASP A 173 8.28 -2.20 -13.81
C ASP A 173 9.50 -1.48 -13.24
N ARG A 174 9.38 -0.97 -12.03
CA ARG A 174 10.44 -0.23 -11.35
C ARG A 174 10.86 -0.92 -10.06
N THR A 175 12.14 -1.14 -9.92
CA THR A 175 12.75 -1.70 -8.69
C THR A 175 13.23 -0.61 -7.72
N THR A 176 13.25 0.65 -8.17
CA THR A 176 13.51 1.86 -7.39
C THR A 176 12.40 2.87 -7.64
N ALA A 177 12.09 3.70 -6.67
CA ALA A 177 11.02 4.68 -6.75
C ALA A 177 11.25 5.69 -7.91
N VAL A 178 10.17 6.03 -8.60
CA VAL A 178 10.14 7.02 -9.67
C VAL A 178 9.06 8.06 -9.40
N TYR A 179 9.34 9.32 -9.74
CA TYR A 179 8.35 10.38 -9.62
C TYR A 179 7.22 10.23 -10.63
N THR A 180 6.00 10.34 -10.12
CA THR A 180 4.79 10.47 -10.95
C THR A 180 4.79 11.82 -11.66
N LYS A 181 4.45 11.82 -12.95
CA LYS A 181 4.38 13.01 -13.80
C LYS A 181 2.95 13.27 -14.26
N ASN A 182 2.61 14.54 -14.47
CA ASN A 182 1.35 14.94 -15.09
C ASN A 182 1.44 14.96 -16.62
N THR A 183 0.33 15.23 -17.29
CA THR A 183 0.22 15.27 -18.77
C THR A 183 1.12 16.32 -19.43
N SER A 184 1.63 17.29 -18.70
CA SER A 184 2.64 18.25 -19.15
C SER A 184 4.08 17.78 -18.91
N ASN A 185 4.29 16.50 -18.55
CA ASN A 185 5.57 15.89 -18.21
C ASN A 185 6.31 16.56 -17.03
N LYS A 186 5.55 17.22 -16.14
CA LYS A 186 6.06 17.80 -14.90
C LYS A 186 5.76 16.85 -13.74
N TYR A 187 6.62 16.83 -12.73
CA TYR A 187 6.35 16.08 -11.50
C TYR A 187 5.09 16.59 -10.81
N VAL A 188 4.24 15.67 -10.36
CA VAL A 188 3.14 15.99 -9.43
C VAL A 188 3.75 16.46 -8.12
N SER A 189 3.43 17.68 -7.68
CA SER A 189 4.04 18.32 -6.49
C SER A 189 3.02 18.94 -5.54
N ASP A 190 1.74 18.81 -5.86
CA ASP A 190 0.62 19.37 -5.09
C ASP A 190 -0.30 18.31 -4.50
N ALA A 191 0.20 17.08 -4.38
CA ALA A 191 -0.54 15.98 -3.80
C ALA A 191 -0.81 16.21 -2.30
N LYS A 192 -2.04 15.86 -1.89
CA LYS A 192 -2.52 15.92 -0.50
C LYS A 192 -2.60 14.53 0.11
N HIS A 193 -3.21 13.57 -0.60
CA HIS A 193 -3.33 12.15 -0.24
C HIS A 193 -3.18 11.27 -1.48
N ILE A 194 -2.81 10.01 -1.25
CA ILE A 194 -2.68 8.97 -2.27
C ILE A 194 -3.53 7.75 -1.91
N SER A 195 -4.11 7.10 -2.92
CA SER A 195 -4.83 5.83 -2.73
C SER A 195 -4.52 4.89 -3.89
N ALA A 196 -3.89 3.77 -3.58
CA ALA A 196 -3.56 2.74 -4.55
C ALA A 196 -4.75 1.82 -4.80
N GLY A 197 -5.07 1.59 -6.06
CA GLY A 197 -5.91 0.50 -6.53
C GLY A 197 -5.07 -0.64 -7.08
N GLU A 198 -5.72 -1.68 -7.62
CA GLU A 198 -5.01 -2.84 -8.17
C GLU A 198 -4.04 -2.45 -9.29
N ASN A 199 -4.49 -1.67 -10.28
CA ASN A 199 -3.73 -1.24 -11.44
C ASN A 199 -3.91 0.25 -11.74
N SER A 200 -4.28 1.04 -10.74
CA SER A 200 -4.53 2.47 -10.85
C SER A 200 -4.18 3.17 -9.53
N VAL A 201 -3.98 4.46 -9.58
CA VAL A 201 -3.79 5.29 -8.39
C VAL A 201 -4.59 6.59 -8.51
N PHE A 202 -5.12 7.01 -7.39
CA PHE A 202 -5.80 8.29 -7.22
C PHE A 202 -4.98 9.17 -6.30
N ILE A 203 -4.86 10.44 -6.68
CA ILE A 203 -4.09 11.43 -5.93
C ILE A 203 -4.99 12.64 -5.72
N SER A 204 -5.40 12.89 -4.47
CA SER A 204 -6.08 14.15 -4.16
C SER A 204 -5.07 15.29 -4.12
N ARG A 205 -5.52 16.49 -4.42
CA ARG A 205 -4.65 17.66 -4.56
C ARG A 205 -4.84 18.64 -3.42
N LYS A 206 -3.82 19.41 -3.12
CA LYS A 206 -3.90 20.56 -2.21
C LYS A 206 -4.77 21.66 -2.85
N LYS A 207 -5.39 22.50 -2.03
CA LYS A 207 -6.00 23.73 -2.51
C LYS A 207 -4.96 24.61 -3.18
N ASP A 208 -5.40 25.43 -4.13
CA ASP A 208 -4.52 26.44 -4.74
C ASP A 208 -4.20 27.58 -3.76
N SER A 209 -3.41 28.56 -4.22
CA SER A 209 -3.02 29.70 -3.40
C SER A 209 -4.18 30.61 -2.98
N GLU A 210 -5.32 30.51 -3.66
CA GLU A 210 -6.55 31.25 -3.36
C GLU A 210 -7.48 30.46 -2.43
N GLY A 211 -7.11 29.21 -2.07
CA GLY A 211 -7.90 28.31 -1.22
C GLY A 211 -8.97 27.54 -1.96
N ASN A 212 -9.00 27.55 -3.30
CA ASN A 212 -9.96 26.80 -4.10
C ASN A 212 -9.59 25.30 -4.13
N PRO A 213 -10.59 24.41 -4.05
CA PRO A 213 -10.37 22.99 -4.26
C PRO A 213 -9.78 22.71 -5.65
N GLN A 214 -8.82 21.80 -5.71
CA GLN A 214 -8.31 21.26 -6.95
C GLN A 214 -8.93 19.88 -7.18
N GLY A 215 -9.12 19.49 -8.45
CA GLY A 215 -9.54 18.12 -8.80
C GLY A 215 -8.58 17.06 -8.27
N MET A 216 -8.78 15.84 -8.68
CA MET A 216 -7.85 14.77 -8.39
C MET A 216 -7.03 14.41 -9.65
N TYR A 217 -5.89 13.78 -9.45
CA TYR A 217 -5.19 13.05 -10.50
C TYR A 217 -5.53 11.57 -10.44
N VAL A 218 -5.66 10.98 -11.62
CA VAL A 218 -5.89 9.54 -11.82
C VAL A 218 -4.87 9.00 -12.81
N ILE A 219 -4.42 7.75 -12.60
CA ILE A 219 -3.35 7.14 -13.41
C ILE A 219 -3.60 5.65 -13.54
N GLY A 220 -3.19 5.04 -14.65
CA GLY A 220 -3.13 3.61 -14.83
C GLY A 220 -4.25 3.05 -15.70
N ARG A 221 -4.72 1.85 -15.35
CA ARG A 221 -5.72 1.09 -16.10
C ARG A 221 -7.07 1.79 -16.12
N ASN A 222 -7.72 1.79 -17.29
CA ASN A 222 -9.02 2.43 -17.48
C ASN A 222 -9.97 1.66 -18.42
N ASP A 223 -9.74 0.37 -18.62
CA ASP A 223 -10.51 -0.44 -19.58
C ASP A 223 -12.02 -0.47 -19.30
N TYR A 224 -12.42 -0.16 -18.06
CA TYR A 224 -13.81 -0.11 -17.61
C TYR A 224 -14.28 1.29 -17.25
N GLY A 225 -13.51 2.35 -17.57
CA GLY A 225 -13.84 3.73 -17.23
C GLY A 225 -13.59 4.08 -15.74
N GLN A 226 -12.84 3.26 -15.00
CA GLN A 226 -12.60 3.41 -13.57
C GLN A 226 -11.81 4.67 -13.19
N LEU A 227 -11.24 5.38 -14.15
CA LEU A 227 -10.52 6.63 -13.92
C LEU A 227 -11.42 7.89 -14.08
N PHE A 228 -12.70 7.73 -14.39
CA PHE A 228 -13.66 8.84 -14.57
C PHE A 228 -13.23 9.92 -15.58
N THR A 229 -12.40 9.58 -16.55
CA THR A 229 -11.93 10.50 -17.60
C THR A 229 -12.90 10.68 -18.76
N GLY A 230 -14.10 10.09 -18.68
CA GLY A 230 -15.09 10.11 -19.77
C GLY A 230 -14.77 9.18 -20.95
N ASN A 231 -13.77 8.32 -20.83
CA ASN A 231 -13.35 7.34 -21.82
C ASN A 231 -12.79 6.09 -21.15
N THR A 232 -12.33 5.12 -21.94
CA THR A 232 -11.72 3.87 -21.44
C THR A 232 -10.23 3.78 -21.78
N THR A 233 -9.58 4.91 -22.07
CA THR A 233 -8.16 4.95 -22.42
C THR A 233 -7.31 5.00 -21.16
N ARG A 234 -6.26 4.14 -21.12
CA ARG A 234 -5.25 4.12 -20.07
C ARG A 234 -4.59 5.50 -19.88
N ALA A 235 -4.37 5.90 -18.65
CA ALA A 235 -3.64 7.11 -18.31
C ALA A 235 -2.16 6.80 -18.03
N TYR A 236 -1.27 7.20 -18.92
CA TYR A 236 0.19 7.06 -18.80
C TYR A 236 0.82 8.09 -17.85
N TYR A 237 0.12 9.15 -17.59
CA TYR A 237 0.49 10.28 -16.74
C TYR A 237 -0.68 10.64 -15.84
N ALA A 238 -0.38 11.33 -14.75
CA ALA A 238 -1.40 11.87 -13.88
C ALA A 238 -2.33 12.80 -14.69
N THR A 239 -3.54 12.31 -14.92
CA THR A 239 -4.60 12.99 -15.67
C THR A 239 -5.57 13.61 -14.69
N GLU A 240 -5.82 14.90 -14.84
CA GLU A 240 -6.74 15.64 -13.97
C GLU A 240 -8.19 15.26 -14.31
N VAL A 241 -8.96 14.93 -13.27
CA VAL A 241 -10.41 14.74 -13.36
C VAL A 241 -11.09 15.64 -12.35
N GLU A 242 -12.18 16.22 -12.75
CA GLU A 242 -13.08 17.18 -12.12
C GLU A 242 -12.60 17.99 -10.91
N LYS A 243 -12.94 19.29 -10.92
CA LYS A 243 -12.66 20.27 -9.86
C LYS A 243 -13.78 20.32 -8.83
N GLU A 244 -14.32 19.19 -8.40
CA GLU A 244 -15.42 19.24 -7.43
C GLU A 244 -14.99 18.75 -6.05
N LYS A 245 -15.20 19.64 -5.05
CA LYS A 245 -15.23 19.40 -3.59
C LYS A 245 -13.95 18.88 -2.93
N ASP A 246 -13.76 19.25 -1.67
CA ASP A 246 -12.73 18.72 -0.78
C ASP A 246 -12.89 17.19 -0.63
N ILE A 247 -12.05 16.42 -1.30
CA ILE A 247 -11.99 14.98 -1.14
C ILE A 247 -11.22 14.70 0.15
N LEU A 248 -11.92 14.22 1.17
CA LEU A 248 -11.34 13.93 2.48
C LEU A 248 -10.71 12.54 2.53
N THR A 249 -11.30 11.58 1.80
CA THR A 249 -10.82 10.19 1.77
C THR A 249 -11.17 9.52 0.45
N MET A 250 -10.38 8.54 0.05
CA MET A 250 -10.61 7.72 -1.13
C MET A 250 -10.35 6.27 -0.80
N ALA A 251 -11.17 5.37 -1.33
CA ALA A 251 -10.93 3.94 -1.27
C ALA A 251 -11.00 3.36 -2.69
N LEU A 252 -10.00 2.57 -3.04
CA LEU A 252 -9.95 1.84 -4.30
C LEU A 252 -10.09 0.35 -4.04
N THR A 253 -11.00 -0.28 -4.76
CA THR A 253 -11.24 -1.71 -4.73
C THR A 253 -10.82 -2.36 -6.04
N GLU A 254 -10.78 -3.68 -6.08
CA GLU A 254 -10.50 -4.43 -7.29
C GLU A 254 -11.59 -4.15 -8.34
N GLY A 255 -11.18 -3.62 -9.51
CA GLY A 255 -12.06 -3.37 -10.65
C GLY A 255 -13.11 -2.26 -10.49
N GLN A 256 -13.19 -1.60 -9.33
CA GLN A 256 -14.14 -0.50 -9.09
C GLN A 256 -13.55 0.58 -8.20
N THR A 257 -14.02 1.82 -8.40
CA THR A 257 -13.72 2.95 -7.51
C THR A 257 -14.96 3.28 -6.69
N GLY A 258 -14.78 3.36 -5.37
CA GLY A 258 -15.79 3.92 -4.47
C GLY A 258 -15.34 5.34 -4.03
N LEU A 259 -16.21 6.30 -4.12
CA LEU A 259 -16.06 7.65 -3.58
C LEU A 259 -16.90 7.77 -2.32
#